data_2642f27d84ec71e01691b2f79c468ca4
#
_entry.id   2642f27d84ec71e01691b2f79c468ca4
#
_cell.length_a   1.000
_cell.length_b   1.000
_cell.length_c   1.000
_cell.angle_alpha   90.00
_cell.angle_beta   90.00
_cell.angle_gamma   90.00
#
_symmetry.space_group_name_H-M   'P 1'
#
loop_
_entity.id
_entity.type
_entity.pdbx_description
1 polymer ?
#
loop_
_entity_poly.entity_id
_entity_poly.type
_entity_poly.pdbx_seq_one_letter_code
_entity_poly.pdbx_strand_id
1 'polypeptide(L)' 'MLKNNIELDVKTKCIEAGITQASLAKEIETSAPYVNRVIRSKETIVNNTLVKMMEALGSDIELRYVKREE' A
#
# COMPACT_ATOMS: atom_id res chain seq x y z
N MET A 1 -10.88 8.79 -6.89
CA MET A 1 -10.10 7.56 -7.07
C MET A 1 -8.89 7.57 -6.14
N LEU A 2 -8.33 6.42 -5.84
CA LEU A 2 -7.07 6.35 -5.13
C LEU A 2 -5.93 6.56 -6.13
N LYS A 3 -5.12 7.58 -5.91
CA LYS A 3 -4.05 7.95 -6.85
C LYS A 3 -2.82 7.06 -6.77
N ASN A 4 -2.60 6.41 -5.64
CA ASN A 4 -1.42 5.57 -5.43
C ASN A 4 -1.49 4.25 -6.19
N ASN A 5 -0.36 3.82 -6.69
CA ASN A 5 -0.14 2.43 -7.06
C ASN A 5 0.56 1.75 -5.88
N ILE A 6 -0.23 1.10 -5.02
CA ILE A 6 0.27 0.52 -3.76
C ILE A 6 1.32 -0.56 -4.02
N GLU A 7 1.12 -1.39 -5.04
CA GLU A 7 2.09 -2.43 -5.40
C GLU A 7 3.45 -1.81 -5.73
N LEU A 8 3.45 -0.78 -6.55
CA LEU A 8 4.67 -0.07 -6.93
C LEU A 8 5.29 0.64 -5.72
N ASP A 9 4.47 1.27 -4.89
CA ASP A 9 4.94 1.97 -3.70
C ASP A 9 5.67 1.03 -2.74
N VAL A 10 5.08 -0.14 -2.46
CA VAL A 10 5.70 -1.13 -1.57
C VAL A 10 6.99 -1.68 -2.18
N LYS A 11 6.98 -2.00 -3.48
CA LYS A 11 8.18 -2.48 -4.18
C LYS A 11 9.32 -1.46 -4.13
N THR A 12 8.99 -0.18 -4.34
CA THR A 12 9.96 0.90 -4.27
C THR A 12 10.54 1.04 -2.86
N LYS A 13 9.69 0.96 -1.84
CA LYS A 13 10.12 1.02 -0.44
C LYS A 13 11.02 -0.16 -0.07
N CYS A 14 10.72 -1.34 -0.57
CA CYS A 14 11.59 -2.52 -0.37
C CYS A 14 12.97 -2.30 -1.00
N ILE A 15 13.03 -1.77 -2.21
CA ILE A 15 14.29 -1.47 -2.90
C ILE A 15 15.10 -0.44 -2.09
N GLU A 16 14.46 0.63 -1.65
CA GLU A 16 15.10 1.67 -0.84
C GLU A 16 15.66 1.12 0.47
N ALA A 17 14.95 0.18 1.09
CA ALA A 17 15.36 -0.46 2.33
C ALA A 17 16.37 -1.59 2.12
N GLY A 18 16.60 -2.01 0.88
CA GLY A 18 17.51 -3.12 0.55
C GLY A 18 16.99 -4.47 0.98
N ILE A 19 15.66 -4.66 1.01
CA ILE A 19 15.04 -5.93 1.40
C ILE A 19 14.16 -6.46 0.28
N THR A 20 13.89 -7.78 0.32
CA THR A 20 12.96 -8.43 -0.61
C THR A 20 11.55 -8.47 0.00
N GLN A 21 10.55 -8.76 -0.83
CA GLN A 21 9.20 -8.99 -0.33
C GLN A 21 9.14 -10.20 0.60
N ALA A 22 9.95 -11.23 0.35
CA ALA A 22 10.03 -12.39 1.23
C ALA A 22 10.57 -12.01 2.61
N SER A 23 11.60 -11.17 2.67
CA SER A 23 12.14 -10.65 3.93
C SER A 23 11.12 -9.79 4.67
N LEU A 24 10.40 -8.95 3.93
CA LEU A 24 9.34 -8.11 4.50
C LEU A 24 8.24 -8.97 5.12
N ALA A 25 7.79 -10.00 4.39
CA ALA A 25 6.76 -10.92 4.88
C ALA A 25 7.19 -11.61 6.16
N LYS A 26 8.45 -12.06 6.22
CA LYS A 26 9.01 -12.68 7.40
C LYS A 26 9.05 -11.73 8.60
N GLU A 27 9.41 -10.48 8.36
CA GLU A 27 9.46 -9.45 9.39
C GLU A 27 8.11 -9.19 10.05
N ILE A 28 7.03 -9.22 9.26
CA ILE A 28 5.67 -9.01 9.77
C ILE A 28 4.94 -10.31 10.07
N GLU A 29 5.67 -11.43 10.14
CA GLU A 29 5.16 -12.74 10.51
C GLU A 29 4.06 -13.28 9.59
N THR A 30 4.25 -13.13 8.26
CA THR A 30 3.33 -13.62 7.26
C THR A 30 4.09 -14.26 6.10
N SER A 31 3.42 -14.54 5.00
CA SER A 31 4.01 -15.15 3.80
C SER A 31 4.13 -14.16 2.65
N ALA A 32 5.10 -14.39 1.75
CA ALA A 32 5.25 -13.57 0.55
C ALA A 32 4.00 -13.58 -0.35
N PRO A 33 3.32 -14.73 -0.57
CA PRO A 33 2.06 -14.73 -1.32
C PRO A 33 0.98 -13.87 -0.69
N TYR A 34 0.90 -13.83 0.65
CA TYR A 34 -0.06 -12.98 1.35
C TYR A 34 0.25 -11.49 1.17
N VAL A 35 1.52 -11.11 1.33
CA VAL A 35 1.97 -9.72 1.07
C VAL A 35 1.60 -9.31 -0.35
N ASN A 36 1.90 -10.16 -1.32
CA ASN A 36 1.60 -9.90 -2.73
C ASN A 36 0.09 -9.69 -2.96
N ARG A 37 -0.74 -10.50 -2.31
CA ARG A 37 -2.20 -10.36 -2.39
C ARG A 37 -2.67 -9.04 -1.79
N VAL A 38 -2.13 -8.65 -0.64
CA VAL A 38 -2.50 -7.40 0.04
C VAL A 38 -2.17 -6.18 -0.82
N ILE A 39 -0.96 -6.12 -1.38
CA ILE A 39 -0.54 -4.95 -2.17
C ILE A 39 -1.24 -4.85 -3.52
N ARG A 40 -1.85 -5.94 -4.00
CA ARG A 40 -2.65 -5.95 -5.23
C ARG A 40 -4.11 -5.62 -4.99
N SER A 41 -4.59 -5.74 -3.76
CA SER A 41 -5.99 -5.54 -3.41
C SER A 41 -6.26 -4.10 -3.02
N LYS A 42 -6.69 -3.29 -3.97
CA LYS A 42 -7.01 -1.88 -3.74
C LYS A 42 -8.17 -1.71 -2.74
N GLU A 43 -9.10 -2.65 -2.73
CA GLU A 43 -10.32 -2.56 -1.91
C GLU A 43 -10.07 -2.77 -0.41
N THR A 44 -9.03 -3.52 -0.05
CA THR A 44 -8.72 -3.80 1.36
C THR A 44 -7.81 -2.74 1.98
N ILE A 45 -7.14 -1.94 1.18
CA ILE A 45 -6.22 -0.90 1.65
C ILE A 45 -6.97 0.39 1.95
N VAL A 46 -7.83 0.80 1.02
CA VAL A 46 -8.69 1.98 1.20
C VAL A 46 -10.11 1.56 0.87
N ASN A 47 -11.05 1.90 1.76
CA ASN A 47 -12.45 1.57 1.58
C ASN A 47 -12.98 2.18 0.28
N ASN A 48 -13.52 1.34 -0.59
CA ASN A 48 -14.03 1.77 -1.90
C ASN A 48 -15.19 2.76 -1.76
N THR A 49 -16.02 2.61 -0.73
CA THR A 49 -17.11 3.55 -0.46
C THR A 49 -16.58 4.93 -0.13
N LEU A 50 -15.51 5.01 0.66
CA LEU A 50 -14.86 6.28 0.97
C LEU A 50 -14.32 6.94 -0.30
N VAL A 51 -13.69 6.16 -1.18
CA VAL A 51 -13.19 6.67 -2.47
C VAL A 51 -14.33 7.29 -3.27
N LYS A 52 -15.46 6.60 -3.36
CA LYS A 52 -16.66 7.09 -4.07
C LYS A 52 -17.24 8.35 -3.44
N MET A 53 -17.27 8.39 -2.10
CA MET A 53 -17.74 9.59 -1.37
C MET A 53 -16.88 10.80 -1.70
N MET A 54 -15.56 10.63 -1.69
CA MET A 54 -14.64 11.72 -2.00
C MET A 54 -14.76 12.16 -3.47
N GLU A 55 -14.91 11.21 -4.40
CA GLU A 55 -15.15 11.54 -5.81
C GLU A 55 -16.43 12.37 -5.98
N ALA A 56 -17.51 12.02 -5.29
CA ALA A 56 -18.76 12.77 -5.32
C ALA A 56 -18.59 14.19 -4.76
N LEU A 57 -17.62 14.38 -3.87
CA LEU A 57 -17.29 15.69 -3.31
C LEU A 57 -16.19 16.42 -4.11
N GLY A 58 -15.82 15.87 -5.27
CA GLY A 58 -14.84 16.49 -6.16
C GLY A 58 -13.39 16.24 -5.78
N SER A 59 -13.12 15.18 -5.00
CA SER A 59 -11.77 14.89 -4.51
C SER A 59 -11.34 13.46 -4.82
N ASP A 60 -10.05 13.27 -4.97
CA ASP A 60 -9.42 11.97 -5.02
C ASP A 60 -8.66 11.72 -3.70
N ILE A 61 -8.24 10.50 -3.47
CA ILE A 61 -7.46 10.14 -2.27
C ILE A 61 -6.02 9.88 -2.68
N GLU A 62 -5.09 10.42 -1.91
CA GLU A 62 -3.67 10.14 -2.04
C GLU A 62 -3.11 9.72 -0.69
N LEU A 63 -2.43 8.58 -0.65
CA LEU A 63 -1.72 8.09 0.53
C LEU A 63 -0.31 8.64 0.52
N ARG A 64 0.15 9.11 1.66
CA ARG A 64 1.50 9.62 1.83
C ARG A 64 2.24 8.77 2.86
N TYR A 65 3.41 8.28 2.49
CA TYR A 65 4.27 7.51 3.38
C TYR A 65 5.30 8.45 4.01
N VAL A 66 5.34 8.47 5.33
CA VAL A 66 6.21 9.37 6.07
C VAL A 66 7.27 8.55 6.79
N LYS A 67 8.52 8.96 6.67
CA LYS A 67 9.63 8.28 7.32
C LYS A 67 9.44 8.32 8.84
N ARG A 68 9.61 7.17 9.50
CA ARG A 68 9.47 7.09 10.96
C ARG A 68 10.61 7.86 11.63
N GLU A 69 10.26 8.55 12.70
CA GLU A 69 11.24 9.17 13.59
C GLU A 69 11.57 8.15 14.69
N GLU A 70 12.85 7.96 14.95
CA GLU A 70 13.34 7.08 16.01
C GLU A 70 14.24 7.82 16.99
#